data_aa0f410292bc946c1a5a9d124dc6bccb
#
_entry.id   aa0f410292bc946c1a5a9d124dc6bccb
#
_cell.length_a   1.000
_cell.length_b   1.000
_cell.length_c   1.000
_cell.angle_alpha   90.00
_cell.angle_beta   90.00
_cell.angle_gamma   90.00
#
_symmetry.space_group_name_H-M   'P 1'
#
loop_
_entity.id
_entity.type
_entity.pdbx_description
1 polymer ?
#
loop_
_entity_poly.entity_id
_entity_poly.type
_entity_poly.pdbx_seq_one_letter_code
_entity_poly.pdbx_strand_id
1 'polypeptide(L)'
;GPFAKKTTMLVDTAFFAFDDRSPFHAVDGVDCQALKPLVSDLLKSERGVDSVWFTEPDAESAWAADEGYDQFHVLPMAQVETAGFANFDAYVASLSKKRRRNYRHERETFESASAEFEIHADGLSESLVDELVALLRASAEHSQMHVPYNEVLTDPQAFAEQDQIALAARVGGALAGFMSFLVDGRRLLQCHGGLDYDRSHDVLAYHNLIYRAIEFAIAEGFDVMSMGPLNNETKRRAATTLV
;
A
#
# COMPACT_ATOMS: atom_id res chain seq x y z
N GLY A 1 -4.14 -3.95 35.35
CA GLY A 1 -4.47 -4.67 34.14
C GLY A 1 -3.22 -4.99 33.34
N PRO A 2 -3.09 -6.17 32.75
CA PRO A 2 -1.80 -6.70 32.31
C PRO A 2 -1.28 -6.17 30.98
N PHE A 3 -1.87 -5.15 30.39
CA PHE A 3 -1.35 -4.52 29.17
C PHE A 3 -1.15 -3.02 29.43
N ALA A 4 -0.02 -2.66 30.06
CA ALA A 4 0.50 -1.33 29.95
C ALA A 4 0.64 -1.04 28.42
N LYS A 5 0.12 0.10 27.96
CA LYS A 5 0.33 0.53 26.59
C LYS A 5 1.84 0.60 26.35
N LYS A 6 2.36 -0.30 25.52
CA LYS A 6 3.76 -0.25 25.09
C LYS A 6 3.84 0.69 23.90
N THR A 7 4.81 1.55 23.91
CA THR A 7 5.12 2.41 22.78
C THR A 7 6.11 1.71 21.88
N THR A 8 5.72 1.44 20.66
CA THR A 8 6.59 0.87 19.62
C THR A 8 6.93 1.95 18.62
N MET A 9 8.19 2.09 18.29
CA MET A 9 8.65 2.94 17.20
C MET A 9 9.01 2.04 16.02
N LEU A 10 8.35 2.28 14.88
CA LEU A 10 8.67 1.63 13.63
C LEU A 10 9.67 2.49 12.88
N VAL A 11 10.82 1.92 12.54
CA VAL A 11 11.81 2.55 11.68
C VAL A 11 11.62 2.00 10.28
N ASP A 12 10.97 2.80 9.44
CA ASP A 12 10.69 2.46 8.06
C ASP A 12 10.93 3.70 7.18
N THR A 13 11.46 3.52 5.99
CA THR A 13 11.68 4.61 5.02
C THR A 13 10.46 4.93 4.19
N ALA A 14 9.64 3.94 3.96
CA ALA A 14 8.35 4.12 3.32
C ALA A 14 7.28 4.05 4.41
N PHE A 15 6.47 5.05 4.51
CA PHE A 15 5.27 5.02 5.30
C PHE A 15 4.62 3.64 5.19
N PHE A 16 4.67 2.83 6.28
CA PHE A 16 3.94 1.57 6.41
C PHE A 16 4.48 0.30 5.75
N ALA A 17 5.76 0.05 5.72
CA ALA A 17 6.28 -1.24 5.23
C ALA A 17 5.74 -1.64 3.83
N PHE A 18 5.54 -0.68 2.95
CA PHE A 18 5.08 -0.93 1.59
C PHE A 18 6.22 -1.07 0.60
N ASP A 19 7.43 -0.87 1.05
CA ASP A 19 8.64 -1.01 0.26
C ASP A 19 9.40 -2.29 0.64
N ASP A 20 9.96 -2.93 -0.35
CA ASP A 20 10.85 -4.09 -0.22
C ASP A 20 12.32 -3.67 0.00
N ARG A 21 12.58 -2.38 0.21
CA ARG A 21 13.91 -1.84 0.44
C ARG A 21 14.17 -1.61 1.93
N SER A 22 15.45 -1.69 2.31
CA SER A 22 15.87 -1.33 3.65
C SER A 22 15.53 0.14 3.94
N PRO A 23 15.06 0.45 5.17
CA PRO A 23 14.87 1.83 5.63
C PRO A 23 16.16 2.66 5.62
N PHE A 24 17.30 2.02 5.53
CA PHE A 24 18.59 2.70 5.50
C PHE A 24 19.11 2.78 4.06
N HIS A 25 18.80 3.87 3.38
CA HIS A 25 19.40 4.16 2.09
C HIS A 25 20.84 4.63 2.28
N ALA A 26 21.77 3.93 1.67
CA ALA A 26 23.17 4.34 1.68
C ALA A 26 23.37 5.62 0.86
N VAL A 27 23.92 6.64 1.46
CA VAL A 27 24.73 7.59 0.72
C VAL A 27 26.00 6.83 0.29
N ASP A 28 26.44 6.98 -0.95
CA ASP A 28 27.62 6.28 -1.47
C ASP A 28 28.79 6.30 -0.46
N GLY A 29 29.25 5.10 -0.06
CA GLY A 29 30.35 4.93 0.88
C GLY A 29 29.98 4.85 2.37
N VAL A 30 28.69 4.88 2.73
CA VAL A 30 28.23 4.66 4.12
C VAL A 30 27.71 3.25 4.26
N ASP A 31 28.28 2.50 5.20
CA ASP A 31 27.73 1.19 5.62
C ASP A 31 26.49 1.43 6.51
N CYS A 32 25.34 1.35 5.90
CA CYS A 32 24.08 1.53 6.62
C CYS A 32 23.82 0.45 7.68
N GLN A 33 24.38 -0.74 7.52
CA GLN A 33 24.25 -1.80 8.51
C GLN A 33 24.96 -1.41 9.83
N ALA A 34 26.07 -0.69 9.73
CA ALA A 34 26.78 -0.16 10.91
C ALA A 34 26.02 0.94 11.66
N LEU A 35 25.06 1.60 11.02
CA LEU A 35 24.24 2.64 11.65
C LEU A 35 23.07 2.08 12.46
N LYS A 36 22.59 0.90 12.15
CA LYS A 36 21.39 0.31 12.79
C LYS A 36 21.51 0.19 14.31
N PRO A 37 22.59 -0.36 14.89
CA PRO A 37 22.75 -0.40 16.32
C PRO A 37 22.71 1.00 16.96
N LEU A 38 23.38 1.98 16.35
CA LEU A 38 23.42 3.35 16.85
C LEU A 38 22.02 4.00 16.85
N VAL A 39 21.26 3.82 15.78
CA VAL A 39 19.89 4.32 15.70
C VAL A 39 19.00 3.60 16.72
N SER A 40 19.13 2.29 16.86
CA SER A 40 18.39 1.51 17.86
C SER A 40 18.67 2.00 19.28
N ASP A 41 19.94 2.20 19.63
CA ASP A 41 20.32 2.67 20.96
C ASP A 41 19.82 4.09 21.22
N LEU A 42 19.91 4.98 20.23
CA LEU A 42 19.36 6.32 20.31
C LEU A 42 17.84 6.27 20.57
N LEU A 43 17.11 5.51 19.79
CA LEU A 43 15.65 5.40 19.92
C LEU A 43 15.24 4.74 21.23
N LYS A 44 15.96 3.71 21.69
CA LYS A 44 15.72 3.08 23.01
C LYS A 44 16.03 4.03 24.18
N SER A 45 16.92 5.01 23.97
CA SER A 45 17.24 6.02 24.98
C SER A 45 16.13 7.06 25.14
N GLU A 46 15.24 7.20 24.15
CA GLU A 46 14.10 8.12 24.22
C GLU A 46 13.06 7.63 25.21
N ARG A 47 12.54 8.57 26.01
CA ARG A 47 11.53 8.24 27.01
C ARG A 47 10.24 7.77 26.37
N GLY A 48 9.78 6.60 26.78
CA GLY A 48 8.49 6.05 26.35
C GLY A 48 8.56 5.14 25.11
N VAL A 49 9.75 4.84 24.60
CA VAL A 49 9.93 3.83 23.55
C VAL A 49 10.23 2.47 24.20
N ASP A 50 9.32 1.53 24.06
CA ASP A 50 9.43 0.16 24.61
C ASP A 50 10.07 -0.83 23.62
N SER A 51 9.91 -0.57 22.31
CA SER A 51 10.45 -1.43 21.25
C SER A 51 10.74 -0.64 20.00
N VAL A 52 11.74 -1.07 19.25
CA VAL A 52 12.12 -0.54 17.94
C VAL A 52 12.04 -1.68 16.94
N TRP A 53 11.31 -1.46 15.86
CA TRP A 53 11.13 -2.42 14.79
C TRP A 53 11.78 -1.89 13.53
N PHE A 54 12.57 -2.73 12.88
CA PHE A 54 13.14 -2.45 11.57
C PHE A 54 12.46 -3.34 10.54
N THR A 55 12.03 -2.76 9.43
CA THR A 55 11.56 -3.52 8.27
C THR A 55 12.76 -3.81 7.37
N GLU A 56 12.98 -5.07 7.07
CA GLU A 56 14.07 -5.53 6.23
C GLU A 56 13.54 -6.53 5.20
N PRO A 57 13.85 -6.34 3.92
CA PRO A 57 13.42 -7.27 2.89
C PRO A 57 14.20 -8.60 2.94
N ASP A 58 15.41 -8.57 3.51
CA ASP A 58 16.26 -9.74 3.59
C ASP A 58 16.22 -10.34 4.99
N ALA A 59 15.53 -11.48 5.12
CA ALA A 59 15.39 -12.22 6.36
C ALA A 59 16.73 -12.81 6.87
N GLU A 60 17.77 -12.83 6.04
CA GLU A 60 19.11 -13.36 6.38
C GLU A 60 20.08 -12.25 6.85
N SER A 61 19.58 -11.07 7.19
CA SER A 61 20.45 -10.01 7.70
C SER A 61 21.10 -10.46 9.01
N ALA A 62 22.35 -10.88 8.92
CA ALA A 62 23.11 -11.48 10.04
C ALA A 62 23.24 -10.54 11.26
N TRP A 63 23.20 -9.20 11.03
CA TRP A 63 23.33 -8.21 12.10
C TRP A 63 22.21 -8.30 13.14
N ALA A 64 20.98 -8.64 12.74
CA ALA A 64 19.84 -8.68 13.67
C ALA A 64 20.02 -9.78 14.72
N ALA A 65 20.56 -10.93 14.33
CA ALA A 65 20.86 -12.03 15.23
C ALA A 65 22.03 -11.70 16.17
N ASP A 66 23.07 -11.05 15.63
CA ASP A 66 24.27 -10.67 16.39
C ASP A 66 23.98 -9.58 17.44
N GLU A 67 23.04 -8.68 17.16
CA GLU A 67 22.64 -7.59 18.05
C GLU A 67 21.47 -7.96 18.99
N GLY A 68 21.01 -9.21 18.98
CA GLY A 68 19.97 -9.72 19.89
C GLY A 68 18.56 -9.25 19.55
N TYR A 69 18.28 -8.98 18.27
CA TYR A 69 16.93 -8.68 17.79
C TYR A 69 16.16 -9.98 17.49
N ASP A 70 14.89 -9.99 17.86
CA ASP A 70 13.97 -11.04 17.45
C ASP A 70 13.54 -10.79 15.99
N GLN A 71 13.65 -11.81 15.15
CA GLN A 71 13.17 -11.78 13.77
C GLN A 71 11.81 -12.44 13.66
N PHE A 72 10.92 -11.82 12.90
CA PHE A 72 9.63 -12.42 12.54
C PHE A 72 9.26 -12.08 11.10
N HIS A 73 8.61 -13.03 10.45
CA HIS A 73 8.17 -12.85 9.09
C HIS A 73 6.87 -12.06 9.06
N VAL A 74 6.82 -11.08 8.17
CA VAL A 74 5.60 -10.37 7.79
C VAL A 74 5.00 -10.98 6.52
N LEU A 75 3.79 -10.57 6.16
CA LEU A 75 3.19 -10.99 4.89
C LEU A 75 4.06 -10.49 3.73
N PRO A 76 4.28 -11.33 2.69
CA PRO A 76 5.00 -10.89 1.52
C PRO A 76 4.26 -9.73 0.84
N MET A 77 5.01 -8.87 0.17
CA MET A 77 4.46 -7.75 -0.60
C MET A 77 3.99 -8.24 -1.97
N ALA A 78 2.78 -7.85 -2.35
CA ALA A 78 2.23 -8.16 -3.66
C ALA A 78 2.62 -7.06 -4.65
N GLN A 79 3.34 -7.41 -5.71
CA GLN A 79 3.85 -6.46 -6.71
C GLN A 79 3.50 -6.88 -8.14
N VAL A 80 3.45 -5.89 -9.02
CA VAL A 80 3.37 -6.07 -10.46
C VAL A 80 4.60 -5.42 -11.09
N GLU A 81 5.42 -6.22 -11.78
CA GLU A 81 6.55 -5.76 -12.58
C GLU A 81 6.01 -5.13 -13.89
N THR A 82 5.66 -3.85 -13.81
CA THR A 82 4.97 -3.14 -14.90
C THR A 82 5.86 -2.86 -16.09
N ALA A 83 7.18 -2.69 -15.90
CA ALA A 83 8.15 -2.52 -16.97
C ALA A 83 8.21 -3.68 -17.97
N GLY A 84 7.76 -4.87 -17.56
CA GLY A 84 7.67 -6.04 -18.43
C GLY A 84 6.56 -6.00 -19.48
N PHE A 85 5.68 -5.00 -19.46
CA PHE A 85 4.49 -4.94 -20.29
C PHE A 85 4.47 -3.69 -21.18
N ALA A 86 4.29 -3.90 -22.49
CA ALA A 86 4.19 -2.80 -23.46
C ALA A 86 2.89 -1.98 -23.29
N ASN A 87 1.84 -2.59 -22.76
CA ASN A 87 0.54 -1.98 -22.46
C ASN A 87 -0.26 -2.90 -21.53
N PHE A 88 -1.41 -2.43 -21.09
CA PHE A 88 -2.28 -3.19 -20.17
C PHE A 88 -2.83 -4.50 -20.79
N ASP A 89 -3.09 -4.52 -22.10
CA ASP A 89 -3.53 -5.75 -22.77
C ASP A 89 -2.45 -6.84 -22.74
N ALA A 90 -1.17 -6.47 -22.81
CA ALA A 90 -0.06 -7.41 -22.66
C ALA A 90 -0.02 -8.00 -21.24
N TYR A 91 -0.26 -7.18 -20.21
CA TYR A 91 -0.42 -7.67 -18.84
C TYR A 91 -1.61 -8.66 -18.74
N VAL A 92 -2.79 -8.29 -19.24
CA VAL A 92 -3.97 -9.17 -19.24
C VAL A 92 -3.70 -10.48 -19.98
N ALA A 93 -2.99 -10.42 -21.12
CA ALA A 93 -2.62 -11.60 -21.89
C ALA A 93 -1.69 -12.55 -21.11
N SER A 94 -0.82 -12.03 -20.25
CA SER A 94 0.09 -12.80 -19.40
C SER A 94 -0.63 -13.61 -18.32
N LEU A 95 -1.83 -13.18 -17.91
CA LEU A 95 -2.61 -13.86 -16.89
C LEU A 95 -3.05 -15.27 -17.33
N SER A 96 -3.24 -16.18 -16.40
CA SER A 96 -3.79 -17.50 -16.68
C SER A 96 -5.20 -17.38 -17.29
N LYS A 97 -5.63 -18.41 -18.05
CA LYS A 97 -6.98 -18.46 -18.67
C LYS A 97 -8.12 -18.18 -17.66
N LYS A 98 -7.99 -18.72 -16.44
CA LYS A 98 -8.96 -18.50 -15.36
C LYS A 98 -9.00 -17.06 -14.91
N ARG A 99 -7.81 -16.45 -14.71
CA ARG A 99 -7.68 -15.04 -14.28
C ARG A 99 -8.21 -14.09 -15.35
N ARG A 100 -7.89 -14.31 -16.65
CA ARG A 100 -8.45 -13.52 -17.75
C ARG A 100 -9.97 -13.57 -17.82
N ARG A 101 -10.56 -14.74 -17.56
CA ARG A 101 -12.03 -14.87 -17.50
C ARG A 101 -12.61 -14.08 -16.33
N ASN A 102 -12.00 -14.16 -15.17
CA ASN A 102 -12.42 -13.40 -13.99
C ASN A 102 -12.31 -11.89 -14.24
N TYR A 103 -11.17 -11.43 -14.77
CA TYR A 103 -10.99 -10.03 -15.15
C TYR A 103 -12.11 -9.50 -16.05
N ARG A 104 -12.46 -10.24 -17.11
CA ARG A 104 -13.55 -9.81 -18.01
C ARG A 104 -14.88 -9.70 -17.27
N HIS A 105 -15.21 -10.70 -16.49
CA HIS A 105 -16.44 -10.68 -15.69
C HIS A 105 -16.46 -9.54 -14.69
N GLU A 106 -15.36 -9.31 -13.96
CA GLU A 106 -15.23 -8.25 -12.98
C GLU A 106 -15.36 -6.88 -13.65
N ARG A 107 -14.75 -6.70 -14.82
CA ARG A 107 -14.87 -5.49 -15.62
C ARG A 107 -16.28 -5.27 -16.17
N GLU A 108 -16.88 -6.27 -16.77
CA GLU A 108 -18.25 -6.21 -17.29
C GLU A 108 -19.26 -5.88 -16.17
N THR A 109 -19.07 -6.43 -14.98
CA THR A 109 -19.92 -6.14 -13.81
C THR A 109 -19.81 -4.67 -13.43
N PHE A 110 -18.61 -4.11 -13.38
CA PHE A 110 -18.35 -2.71 -13.05
C PHE A 110 -18.96 -1.75 -14.09
N GLU A 111 -18.70 -2.01 -15.38
CA GLU A 111 -19.20 -1.20 -16.49
C GLU A 111 -20.75 -1.24 -16.59
N SER A 112 -21.36 -2.42 -16.35
CA SER A 112 -22.83 -2.58 -16.37
C SER A 112 -23.54 -1.81 -15.26
N ALA A 113 -22.83 -1.49 -14.17
CA ALA A 113 -23.34 -0.69 -13.07
C ALA A 113 -23.21 0.83 -13.32
N SER A 114 -22.76 1.24 -14.51
CA SER A 114 -22.42 2.64 -14.81
C SER A 114 -21.45 3.24 -13.79
N ALA A 115 -20.50 2.41 -13.34
CA ALA A 115 -19.45 2.84 -12.45
C ALA A 115 -18.32 3.49 -13.25
N GLU A 116 -17.72 4.53 -12.66
CA GLU A 116 -16.70 5.36 -13.31
C GLU A 116 -15.44 5.42 -12.46
N PHE A 117 -14.29 5.69 -13.13
CA PHE A 117 -13.02 5.94 -12.46
C PHE A 117 -12.61 7.41 -12.63
N GLU A 118 -12.07 7.95 -11.55
CA GLU A 118 -11.37 9.22 -11.52
C GLU A 118 -9.91 8.98 -11.15
N ILE A 119 -8.99 9.71 -11.80
CA ILE A 119 -7.56 9.69 -11.47
C ILE A 119 -7.16 11.11 -11.11
N HIS A 120 -6.62 11.29 -9.92
CA HIS A 120 -6.17 12.56 -9.37
C HIS A 120 -4.66 12.50 -9.17
N ALA A 121 -3.90 12.88 -10.21
CA ALA A 121 -2.44 12.85 -10.22
C ALA A 121 -1.81 14.21 -9.90
N ASP A 122 -2.58 15.30 -10.07
CA ASP A 122 -2.08 16.68 -9.92
C ASP A 122 -2.50 17.32 -8.58
N GLY A 123 -2.76 16.48 -7.58
CA GLY A 123 -3.20 16.90 -6.25
C GLY A 123 -4.69 16.62 -5.97
N LEU A 124 -5.05 16.69 -4.70
CA LEU A 124 -6.39 16.39 -4.21
C LEU A 124 -7.08 17.69 -3.79
N SER A 125 -8.33 17.88 -4.23
CA SER A 125 -9.15 18.99 -3.71
C SER A 125 -9.56 18.70 -2.26
N GLU A 126 -9.81 19.75 -1.47
CA GLU A 126 -10.25 19.64 -0.09
C GLU A 126 -11.50 18.76 0.05
N SER A 127 -12.49 18.95 -0.82
CA SER A 127 -13.72 18.14 -0.81
C SER A 127 -13.46 16.67 -1.12
N LEU A 128 -12.49 16.36 -1.99
CA LEU A 128 -12.12 14.97 -2.27
C LEU A 128 -11.38 14.36 -1.09
N VAL A 129 -10.47 15.10 -0.47
CA VAL A 129 -9.77 14.65 0.76
C VAL A 129 -10.77 14.25 1.82
N ASP A 130 -11.79 15.06 2.07
CA ASP A 130 -12.83 14.75 3.05
C ASP A 130 -13.58 13.45 2.73
N GLU A 131 -13.95 13.24 1.44
CA GLU A 131 -14.60 12.00 0.99
C GLU A 131 -13.67 10.77 1.19
N LEU A 132 -12.40 10.89 0.78
CA LEU A 132 -11.43 9.79 0.88
C LEU A 132 -11.14 9.42 2.34
N VAL A 133 -10.94 10.41 3.19
CA VAL A 133 -10.68 10.21 4.63
C VAL A 133 -11.89 9.61 5.33
N ALA A 134 -13.10 10.06 5.00
CA ALA A 134 -14.33 9.47 5.55
C ALA A 134 -14.43 7.98 5.18
N LEU A 135 -14.11 7.64 3.92
CA LEU A 135 -14.16 6.25 3.46
C LEU A 135 -13.03 5.39 4.06
N LEU A 136 -11.85 5.97 4.26
CA LEU A 136 -10.74 5.31 4.95
C LEU A 136 -11.11 4.94 6.40
N ARG A 137 -11.74 5.88 7.13
CA ARG A 137 -12.24 5.64 8.48
C ARG A 137 -13.27 4.51 8.52
N ALA A 138 -14.28 4.56 7.64
CA ALA A 138 -15.31 3.53 7.56
C ALA A 138 -14.72 2.15 7.24
N SER A 139 -13.72 2.09 6.35
CA SER A 139 -13.02 0.84 6.03
C SER A 139 -12.21 0.30 7.19
N ALA A 140 -11.53 1.16 7.95
CA ALA A 140 -10.77 0.78 9.13
C ALA A 140 -11.68 0.19 10.22
N GLU A 141 -12.83 0.82 10.47
CA GLU A 141 -13.85 0.33 11.40
C GLU A 141 -14.40 -1.04 10.97
N HIS A 142 -14.72 -1.20 9.69
CA HIS A 142 -15.24 -2.45 9.14
C HIS A 142 -14.23 -3.60 9.26
N SER A 143 -12.97 -3.35 8.98
CA SER A 143 -11.92 -4.37 8.97
C SER A 143 -11.51 -4.86 10.35
N GLN A 144 -11.98 -4.21 11.43
CA GLN A 144 -11.57 -4.47 12.82
C GLN A 144 -10.05 -4.43 13.01
N MET A 145 -9.34 -3.83 12.08
CA MET A 145 -7.90 -3.61 12.20
C MET A 145 -7.68 -2.47 13.21
N HIS A 146 -7.41 -2.84 14.45
CA HIS A 146 -6.96 -1.91 15.48
C HIS A 146 -5.52 -1.49 15.21
N VAL A 147 -5.33 -0.69 14.17
CA VAL A 147 -4.02 -0.15 13.85
C VAL A 147 -3.87 1.18 14.57
N PRO A 148 -2.88 1.34 15.48
CA PRO A 148 -2.72 2.55 16.29
C PRO A 148 -2.56 3.84 15.48
N TYR A 149 -2.19 3.74 14.21
CA TYR A 149 -1.99 4.87 13.29
C TYR A 149 -3.26 5.40 12.64
N ASN A 150 -4.43 4.82 12.92
CA ASN A 150 -5.69 5.28 12.32
C ASN A 150 -5.97 6.76 12.59
N GLU A 151 -5.60 7.28 13.76
CA GLU A 151 -5.81 8.70 14.10
C GLU A 151 -4.95 9.63 13.23
N VAL A 152 -3.69 9.28 13.00
CA VAL A 152 -2.77 10.09 12.18
C VAL A 152 -3.13 10.01 10.70
N LEU A 153 -3.43 8.79 10.21
CA LEU A 153 -3.74 8.56 8.79
C LEU A 153 -5.09 9.08 8.36
N THR A 154 -6.00 9.27 9.31
CA THR A 154 -7.34 9.78 9.07
C THR A 154 -7.48 11.26 9.44
N ASP A 155 -6.38 11.96 9.72
CA ASP A 155 -6.36 13.41 9.77
C ASP A 155 -6.39 13.97 8.33
N PRO A 156 -7.44 14.72 7.93
CA PRO A 156 -7.57 15.26 6.58
C PRO A 156 -6.38 16.15 6.18
N GLN A 157 -5.83 16.93 7.10
CA GLN A 157 -4.69 17.78 6.81
C GLN A 157 -3.44 16.95 6.52
N ALA A 158 -3.11 15.99 7.38
CA ALA A 158 -1.97 15.10 7.18
C ALA A 158 -2.12 14.25 5.90
N PHE A 159 -3.36 13.86 5.55
CA PHE A 159 -3.66 13.15 4.30
C PHE A 159 -3.47 14.04 3.07
N ALA A 160 -3.89 15.30 3.14
CA ALA A 160 -3.78 16.26 2.04
C ALA A 160 -2.33 16.72 1.77
N GLU A 161 -1.49 16.75 2.81
CA GLU A 161 -0.08 17.16 2.72
C GLU A 161 0.80 16.10 2.04
N GLN A 162 0.30 14.87 1.85
CA GLN A 162 1.03 13.82 1.13
C GLN A 162 0.96 14.06 -0.37
N ASP A 163 2.11 14.02 -1.02
CA ASP A 163 2.18 14.05 -2.50
C ASP A 163 1.80 12.66 -3.04
N GLN A 164 0.49 12.46 -3.23
CA GLN A 164 -0.07 11.17 -3.59
C GLN A 164 -0.98 11.25 -4.82
N ILE A 165 -0.99 10.17 -5.58
CA ILE A 165 -1.94 9.93 -6.67
C ILE A 165 -3.12 9.15 -6.12
N ALA A 166 -4.35 9.61 -6.34
CA ALA A 166 -5.54 8.87 -5.94
C ALA A 166 -6.33 8.37 -7.15
N LEU A 167 -6.74 7.11 -7.09
CA LEU A 167 -7.70 6.50 -8.01
C LEU A 167 -9.00 6.27 -7.24
N ALA A 168 -10.09 6.84 -7.73
CA ALA A 168 -11.42 6.71 -7.14
C ALA A 168 -12.36 5.96 -8.08
N ALA A 169 -13.20 5.11 -7.52
CA ALA A 169 -14.30 4.46 -8.21
C ALA A 169 -15.63 5.01 -7.71
N ARG A 170 -16.48 5.49 -8.63
CA ARG A 170 -17.81 6.03 -8.29
C ARG A 170 -18.93 5.18 -8.88
N VAL A 171 -20.02 5.09 -8.16
CA VAL A 171 -21.26 4.44 -8.60
C VAL A 171 -22.41 5.43 -8.38
N GLY A 172 -23.08 5.83 -9.45
CA GLY A 172 -24.14 6.84 -9.37
C GLY A 172 -23.65 8.19 -8.80
N GLY A 173 -22.40 8.54 -9.04
CA GLY A 173 -21.75 9.77 -8.53
C GLY A 173 -21.21 9.66 -7.09
N ALA A 174 -21.59 8.63 -6.32
CA ALA A 174 -21.08 8.42 -4.97
C ALA A 174 -19.77 7.60 -4.98
N LEU A 175 -18.83 7.94 -4.09
CA LEU A 175 -17.57 7.22 -3.95
C LEU A 175 -17.85 5.79 -3.43
N ALA A 176 -17.47 4.79 -4.23
CA ALA A 176 -17.60 3.36 -3.88
C ALA A 176 -16.29 2.77 -3.36
N GLY A 177 -15.17 3.36 -3.71
CA GLY A 177 -13.86 2.93 -3.25
C GLY A 177 -12.75 3.81 -3.81
N PHE A 178 -11.58 3.74 -3.17
CA PHE A 178 -10.38 4.40 -3.67
C PHE A 178 -9.12 3.63 -3.32
N MET A 179 -8.05 3.93 -4.04
CA MET A 179 -6.67 3.60 -3.71
C MET A 179 -5.81 4.82 -3.91
N SER A 180 -4.86 5.08 -3.00
CA SER A 180 -3.87 6.12 -3.22
C SER A 180 -2.45 5.55 -3.19
N PHE A 181 -1.55 6.26 -3.85
CA PHE A 181 -0.21 5.81 -4.15
C PHE A 181 0.79 6.93 -3.93
N LEU A 182 1.92 6.60 -3.35
CA LEU A 182 3.11 7.43 -3.35
C LEU A 182 3.98 7.06 -4.56
N VAL A 183 4.69 8.05 -5.08
CA VAL A 183 5.65 7.87 -6.16
C VAL A 183 7.06 7.89 -5.59
N ASP A 184 7.81 6.82 -5.84
CA ASP A 184 9.20 6.71 -5.46
C ASP A 184 10.05 6.34 -6.68
N GLY A 185 10.62 7.34 -7.32
CA GLY A 185 11.31 7.20 -8.59
C GLY A 185 10.40 6.62 -9.67
N ARG A 186 10.66 5.37 -10.09
CA ARG A 186 9.83 4.64 -11.07
C ARG A 186 8.95 3.56 -10.43
N ARG A 187 8.64 3.72 -9.15
CA ARG A 187 7.78 2.81 -8.39
C ARG A 187 6.50 3.54 -7.96
N LEU A 188 5.39 2.85 -8.07
CA LEU A 188 4.08 3.29 -7.61
C LEU A 188 3.70 2.45 -6.38
N LEU A 189 3.66 3.07 -5.20
CA LEU A 189 3.50 2.38 -3.93
C LEU A 189 2.12 2.65 -3.35
N GLN A 190 1.26 1.65 -3.26
CA GLN A 190 -0.06 1.80 -2.61
C GLN A 190 0.12 2.12 -1.13
N CYS A 191 -0.39 3.27 -0.69
CA CYS A 191 -0.33 3.72 0.70
C CYS A 191 -1.67 3.63 1.43
N HIS A 192 -2.76 4.07 0.80
CA HIS A 192 -4.08 4.04 1.41
C HIS A 192 -5.11 3.36 0.51
N GLY A 193 -6.24 3.00 1.09
CA GLY A 193 -7.39 2.50 0.35
C GLY A 193 -8.60 2.38 1.26
N GLY A 194 -9.76 2.68 0.71
CA GLY A 194 -11.04 2.58 1.40
C GLY A 194 -12.12 2.06 0.47
N LEU A 195 -13.10 1.37 1.04
CA LEU A 195 -14.24 0.81 0.34
C LEU A 195 -15.52 1.14 1.07
N ASP A 196 -16.52 1.62 0.35
CA ASP A 196 -17.91 1.54 0.77
C ASP A 196 -18.38 0.11 0.52
N TYR A 197 -18.43 -0.70 1.53
CA TYR A 197 -18.71 -2.14 1.39
C TYR A 197 -20.11 -2.41 0.83
N ASP A 198 -21.08 -1.54 1.07
CA ASP A 198 -22.43 -1.67 0.55
C ASP A 198 -22.49 -1.44 -0.98
N ARG A 199 -21.72 -0.46 -1.48
CA ARG A 199 -21.68 -0.12 -2.91
C ARG A 199 -20.62 -0.90 -3.68
N SER A 200 -19.46 -1.12 -3.07
CA SER A 200 -18.29 -1.68 -3.75
C SER A 200 -18.42 -3.16 -4.07
N HIS A 201 -19.13 -3.92 -3.23
CA HIS A 201 -19.22 -5.36 -3.34
C HIS A 201 -19.91 -5.80 -4.62
N ASP A 202 -21.09 -5.27 -4.91
CA ASP A 202 -21.92 -5.68 -6.04
C ASP A 202 -21.33 -5.30 -7.40
N VAL A 203 -20.51 -4.22 -7.41
CA VAL A 203 -19.84 -3.75 -8.64
C VAL A 203 -18.37 -4.21 -8.72
N LEU A 204 -17.90 -4.96 -7.76
CA LEU A 204 -16.51 -5.46 -7.69
C LEU A 204 -15.47 -4.33 -7.78
N ALA A 205 -15.74 -3.20 -7.10
CA ALA A 205 -14.94 -1.98 -7.18
C ALA A 205 -13.47 -2.22 -6.82
N TYR A 206 -13.19 -3.01 -5.77
CA TYR A 206 -11.83 -3.29 -5.34
C TYR A 206 -10.98 -3.99 -6.41
N HIS A 207 -11.56 -4.98 -7.10
CA HIS A 207 -10.88 -5.68 -8.20
C HIS A 207 -10.55 -4.72 -9.33
N ASN A 208 -11.53 -3.89 -9.69
CA ASN A 208 -11.40 -2.93 -10.78
C ASN A 208 -10.45 -1.79 -10.46
N LEU A 209 -10.39 -1.33 -9.20
CA LEU A 209 -9.38 -0.36 -8.74
C LEU A 209 -7.94 -0.91 -8.90
N ILE A 210 -7.70 -2.18 -8.54
CA ILE A 210 -6.39 -2.81 -8.75
C ILE A 210 -6.04 -2.86 -10.24
N TYR A 211 -6.95 -3.29 -11.10
CA TYR A 211 -6.69 -3.34 -12.54
C TYR A 211 -6.46 -1.94 -13.13
N ARG A 212 -7.23 -0.95 -12.68
CA ARG A 212 -7.06 0.42 -13.13
C ARG A 212 -5.72 1.02 -12.68
N ALA A 213 -5.27 0.68 -11.48
CA ALA A 213 -3.97 1.09 -10.98
C ALA A 213 -2.81 0.46 -11.77
N ILE A 214 -2.92 -0.82 -12.14
CA ILE A 214 -1.94 -1.49 -13.00
C ILE A 214 -1.92 -0.85 -14.40
N GLU A 215 -3.09 -0.59 -14.99
CA GLU A 215 -3.22 0.09 -16.28
C GLU A 215 -2.55 1.46 -16.25
N PHE A 216 -2.83 2.25 -15.20
CA PHE A 216 -2.21 3.55 -14.96
C PHE A 216 -0.70 3.44 -14.82
N ALA A 217 -0.20 2.51 -13.99
CA ALA A 217 1.23 2.34 -13.77
C ALA A 217 1.98 1.99 -15.06
N ILE A 218 1.40 1.14 -15.92
CA ILE A 218 1.98 0.80 -17.23
C ILE A 218 1.96 2.02 -18.17
N ALA A 219 0.84 2.75 -18.22
CA ALA A 219 0.67 3.91 -19.10
C ALA A 219 1.63 5.04 -18.76
N GLU A 220 1.84 5.30 -17.47
CA GLU A 220 2.76 6.33 -16.96
C GLU A 220 4.23 5.87 -16.92
N GLY A 221 4.51 4.63 -17.28
CA GLY A 221 5.87 4.10 -17.39
C GLY A 221 6.55 3.81 -16.06
N PHE A 222 5.79 3.50 -15.02
CA PHE A 222 6.36 2.95 -13.79
C PHE A 222 6.94 1.56 -14.02
N ASP A 223 8.03 1.22 -13.35
CA ASP A 223 8.67 -0.10 -13.46
C ASP A 223 7.99 -1.13 -12.56
N VAL A 224 7.53 -0.71 -11.40
CA VAL A 224 6.90 -1.56 -10.40
C VAL A 224 5.69 -0.85 -9.78
N MET A 225 4.61 -1.60 -9.61
CA MET A 225 3.48 -1.21 -8.77
C MET A 225 3.40 -2.15 -7.57
N SER A 226 3.60 -1.62 -6.37
CA SER A 226 3.40 -2.35 -5.12
C SER A 226 1.97 -2.16 -4.61
N MET A 227 1.31 -3.28 -4.31
CA MET A 227 -0.03 -3.30 -3.73
C MET A 227 -0.01 -3.46 -2.20
N GLY A 228 1.20 -3.37 -1.60
CA GLY A 228 1.37 -3.59 -0.17
C GLY A 228 1.24 -5.06 0.25
N PRO A 229 1.11 -5.34 1.55
CA PRO A 229 1.08 -6.70 2.08
C PRO A 229 0.02 -7.58 1.44
N LEU A 230 0.38 -8.85 1.20
CA LEU A 230 -0.50 -9.86 0.61
C LEU A 230 -1.52 -10.35 1.65
N ASN A 231 -2.53 -9.57 1.90
CA ASN A 231 -3.57 -9.85 2.88
C ASN A 231 -4.86 -10.42 2.26
N ASN A 232 -4.94 -10.53 0.93
CA ASN A 232 -6.12 -11.07 0.27
C ASN A 232 -5.82 -11.72 -1.09
N GLU A 233 -6.78 -12.51 -1.55
CA GLU A 233 -6.67 -13.27 -2.80
C GLU A 233 -6.71 -12.38 -4.05
N THR A 234 -7.32 -11.20 -3.99
CA THR A 234 -7.39 -10.28 -5.14
C THR A 234 -6.00 -9.77 -5.49
N LYS A 235 -5.23 -9.32 -4.49
CA LYS A 235 -3.82 -8.94 -4.68
C LYS A 235 -2.99 -10.10 -5.22
N ARG A 236 -3.15 -11.31 -4.67
CA ARG A 236 -2.46 -12.51 -5.14
C ARG A 236 -2.74 -12.80 -6.61
N ARG A 237 -3.97 -12.58 -7.07
CA ARG A 237 -4.35 -12.82 -8.46
C ARG A 237 -3.77 -11.79 -9.41
N ALA A 238 -3.63 -10.56 -8.98
CA ALA A 238 -3.09 -9.46 -9.79
C ALA A 238 -1.55 -9.46 -9.82
N ALA A 239 -0.90 -9.86 -8.72
CA ALA A 239 0.55 -9.81 -8.59
C ALA A 239 1.28 -10.69 -9.64
N THR A 240 2.39 -10.17 -10.15
CA THR A 240 3.38 -10.93 -10.94
C THR A 240 4.47 -11.49 -10.05
N THR A 241 4.78 -10.80 -8.94
CA THR A 241 5.85 -11.14 -8.01
C THR A 241 5.36 -10.98 -6.56
N LEU A 242 5.87 -11.81 -5.67
CA LEU A 242 5.72 -11.70 -4.22
C LEU A 242 7.13 -11.56 -3.62
N VAL A 243 7.36 -10.50 -2.87
CA VAL A 243 8.65 -10.19 -2.23
C VAL A 243 8.49 -10.08 -0.72
#